data_a7c20d0004110a95fcc12e7dc808beda
#
_entry.id   a7c20d0004110a95fcc12e7dc808beda
#
_cell.length_a   1.000
_cell.length_b   1.000
_cell.length_c   1.000
_cell.angle_alpha   90.00
_cell.angle_beta   90.00
_cell.angle_gamma   90.00
#
_symmetry.space_group_name_H-M   'P 1'
#
loop_
_entity.id
_entity.type
_entity.pdbx_description
1 polymer ?
#
loop_
_entity_poly.entity_id
_entity_poly.type
_entity_poly.pdbx_seq_one_letter_code
_entity_poly.pdbx_strand_id
1 'polypeptide(L)'
;MHIRLLLIFSYIYYCVRIKTNPARYFQLNAPFFNPSKGIFSKLDIDRLIPQRWRLRQSADNGLVKDFQFPVFVKPEWGQNAYGIRRADSEQELNDIRHQTADSIMPRIIQEAATEAREFEVFYILSAADETKSAVLTVNEALNITKTDFPINSINNSNTFYRELTASLNEEQLSAIWAHMRAFGRFGISRVGLRSDSIDALVNGDFHVIEINLFVPMPINLLDPDKTLKQRVSAILNTTWHLAQITRHIPKDQVAQSVFFKKWWVARKVKMLPQTP
;
A
#
# COMPACT_ATOMS: atom_id res chain seq x y z
N MET A 1 10.19 10.01 18.17
CA MET A 1 9.72 8.68 18.68
C MET A 1 9.83 7.65 17.55
N HIS A 2 10.43 6.52 17.82
CA HIS A 2 10.59 5.45 16.80
C HIS A 2 9.28 4.66 16.63
N ILE A 3 8.33 5.25 15.90
CA ILE A 3 6.97 4.68 15.67
C ILE A 3 7.02 3.21 15.25
N ARG A 4 7.93 2.86 14.34
CA ARG A 4 8.07 1.47 13.85
C ARG A 4 8.47 0.48 14.95
N LEU A 5 9.37 0.87 15.84
CA LEU A 5 9.76 0.02 16.97
C LEU A 5 8.59 -0.19 17.94
N LEU A 6 7.85 0.88 18.24
CA LEU A 6 6.69 0.76 19.11
C LEU A 6 5.59 -0.12 18.51
N LEU A 7 5.35 -0.03 17.19
CA LEU A 7 4.43 -0.94 16.49
C LEU A 7 4.88 -2.41 16.63
N ILE A 8 6.16 -2.70 16.42
CA ILE A 8 6.71 -4.06 16.52
C ILE A 8 6.59 -4.60 17.94
N PHE A 9 7.06 -3.85 18.94
CA PHE A 9 7.05 -4.31 20.32
C PHE A 9 5.63 -4.50 20.88
N SER A 10 4.71 -3.56 20.60
CA SER A 10 3.33 -3.70 21.05
C SER A 10 2.60 -4.86 20.34
N TYR A 11 2.87 -5.08 19.05
CA TYR A 11 2.34 -6.25 18.33
C TYR A 11 2.83 -7.57 18.95
N ILE A 12 4.14 -7.70 19.20
CA ILE A 12 4.72 -8.89 19.83
C ILE A 12 4.11 -9.09 21.22
N TYR A 13 4.01 -8.03 22.02
CA TYR A 13 3.39 -8.09 23.35
C TYR A 13 1.95 -8.64 23.29
N TYR A 14 1.11 -8.12 22.38
CA TYR A 14 -0.25 -8.62 22.25
C TYR A 14 -0.31 -10.06 21.70
N CYS A 15 0.57 -10.43 20.79
CA CYS A 15 0.67 -11.82 20.33
C CYS A 15 1.00 -12.79 21.48
N VAL A 16 1.96 -12.44 22.34
CA VAL A 16 2.30 -13.23 23.53
C VAL A 16 1.10 -13.31 24.47
N ARG A 17 0.45 -12.20 24.76
CA ARG A 17 -0.72 -12.12 25.65
C ARG A 17 -1.87 -13.02 25.20
N ILE A 18 -2.13 -13.12 23.90
CA ILE A 18 -3.19 -13.98 23.34
C ILE A 18 -2.69 -15.36 22.88
N LYS A 19 -1.46 -15.73 23.20
CA LYS A 19 -0.82 -17.01 22.87
C LYS A 19 -0.84 -17.32 21.36
N THR A 20 -0.43 -16.35 20.53
CA THR A 20 -0.23 -16.54 19.10
C THR A 20 1.23 -16.28 18.71
N ASN A 21 1.69 -16.94 17.64
CA ASN A 21 3.04 -16.75 17.13
C ASN A 21 3.09 -15.45 16.29
N PRO A 22 3.90 -14.44 16.68
CA PRO A 22 3.98 -13.18 15.93
C PRO A 22 4.51 -13.35 14.49
N ALA A 23 5.31 -14.38 14.21
CA ALA A 23 5.80 -14.65 12.86
C ALA A 23 4.68 -15.00 11.87
N ARG A 24 3.51 -15.42 12.34
CA ARG A 24 2.32 -15.65 11.50
C ARG A 24 1.79 -14.37 10.84
N TYR A 25 2.24 -13.19 11.29
CA TYR A 25 1.97 -11.93 10.59
C TYR A 25 2.21 -12.04 9.09
N PHE A 26 3.32 -12.65 8.68
CA PHE A 26 3.68 -12.79 7.26
C PHE A 26 2.75 -13.75 6.49
N GLN A 27 1.85 -14.42 7.19
CA GLN A 27 0.84 -15.29 6.57
C GLN A 27 -0.51 -14.60 6.35
N LEU A 28 -0.75 -13.40 6.90
CA LEU A 28 -2.03 -12.68 6.78
C LEU A 28 -2.47 -12.50 5.33
N ASN A 29 -1.52 -12.15 4.45
CA ASN A 29 -1.78 -11.93 3.03
C ASN A 29 -1.07 -12.97 2.14
N ALA A 30 -0.61 -14.11 2.71
CA ALA A 30 0.10 -15.13 1.97
C ALA A 30 -0.65 -15.67 0.73
N PRO A 31 -1.99 -15.77 0.68
CA PRO A 31 -2.71 -16.16 -0.53
C PRO A 31 -2.48 -15.26 -1.75
N PHE A 32 -2.07 -14.01 -1.53
CA PHE A 32 -1.80 -13.03 -2.60
C PHE A 32 -0.30 -12.89 -2.92
N PHE A 33 0.54 -13.69 -2.27
CA PHE A 33 1.97 -13.70 -2.53
C PHE A 33 2.29 -14.57 -3.75
N ASN A 34 3.06 -14.05 -4.69
CA ASN A 34 3.53 -14.81 -5.84
C ASN A 34 4.79 -15.61 -5.47
N PRO A 35 4.69 -16.93 -5.25
CA PRO A 35 5.82 -17.72 -4.76
C PRO A 35 6.92 -17.93 -5.81
N SER A 36 6.59 -17.85 -7.11
CA SER A 36 7.58 -17.99 -8.20
C SER A 36 8.44 -16.74 -8.32
N LYS A 37 7.84 -15.55 -8.19
CA LYS A 37 8.55 -14.27 -8.19
C LYS A 37 9.13 -13.91 -6.83
N GLY A 38 8.65 -14.48 -5.73
CA GLY A 38 9.06 -14.16 -4.37
C GLY A 38 8.59 -12.78 -3.88
N ILE A 39 7.51 -12.23 -4.43
CA ILE A 39 7.01 -10.88 -4.18
C ILE A 39 5.47 -10.84 -4.10
N PHE A 40 4.94 -9.77 -3.52
CA PHE A 40 3.58 -9.32 -3.81
C PHE A 40 3.63 -8.51 -5.11
N SER A 41 3.29 -9.15 -6.22
CA SER A 41 3.38 -8.56 -7.55
C SER A 41 2.28 -7.51 -7.74
N LYS A 42 2.65 -6.29 -8.12
CA LYS A 42 1.69 -5.22 -8.43
C LYS A 42 0.76 -5.63 -9.58
N LEU A 43 1.25 -6.37 -10.58
CA LEU A 43 0.43 -6.83 -11.70
C LEU A 43 -0.59 -7.89 -11.27
N ASP A 44 -0.21 -8.80 -10.34
CA ASP A 44 -1.13 -9.84 -9.86
C ASP A 44 -2.21 -9.22 -8.95
N ILE A 45 -1.83 -8.26 -8.10
CA ILE A 45 -2.74 -7.55 -7.21
C ILE A 45 -3.69 -6.65 -8.01
N ASP A 46 -3.21 -6.00 -9.05
CA ASP A 46 -4.03 -5.14 -9.92
C ASP A 46 -5.24 -5.89 -10.52
N ARG A 47 -5.09 -7.16 -10.84
CA ARG A 47 -6.17 -7.99 -11.36
C ARG A 47 -7.34 -8.17 -10.39
N LEU A 48 -7.11 -7.92 -9.10
CA LEU A 48 -8.14 -7.98 -8.05
C LEU A 48 -8.97 -6.70 -8.00
N ILE A 49 -8.47 -5.61 -8.58
CA ILE A 49 -9.16 -4.31 -8.60
C ILE A 49 -10.29 -4.38 -9.64
N PRO A 50 -11.54 -4.06 -9.27
CA PRO A 50 -12.62 -3.92 -10.25
C PRO A 50 -12.28 -2.97 -11.39
N GLN A 51 -12.69 -3.29 -12.61
CA GLN A 51 -12.31 -2.58 -13.84
C GLN A 51 -12.54 -1.06 -13.75
N ARG A 52 -13.62 -0.63 -13.12
CA ARG A 52 -14.00 0.79 -12.98
C ARG A 52 -12.99 1.63 -12.16
N TRP A 53 -12.17 0.98 -11.32
CA TRP A 53 -11.19 1.64 -10.44
C TRP A 53 -9.74 1.37 -10.84
N ARG A 54 -9.57 0.58 -11.90
CA ARG A 54 -8.25 0.12 -12.35
C ARG A 54 -7.66 1.09 -13.33
N LEU A 55 -6.44 1.54 -13.06
CA LEU A 55 -5.61 2.23 -14.03
C LEU A 55 -5.06 1.25 -15.06
N ARG A 56 -4.89 1.71 -16.29
CA ARG A 56 -4.19 0.90 -17.28
C ARG A 56 -2.74 0.73 -16.87
N GLN A 57 -2.31 -0.53 -16.75
CA GLN A 57 -0.92 -0.85 -16.47
C GLN A 57 -0.48 -2.16 -17.14
N SER A 58 0.81 -2.28 -17.37
CA SER A 58 1.42 -3.48 -17.95
C SER A 58 2.86 -3.66 -17.49
N ALA A 59 3.42 -4.86 -17.75
CA ALA A 59 4.85 -5.06 -17.65
C ALA A 59 5.59 -4.15 -18.66
N ASP A 60 6.71 -3.57 -18.24
CA ASP A 60 7.59 -2.78 -19.10
C ASP A 60 8.50 -3.69 -19.92
N ASN A 61 7.92 -4.32 -20.94
CA ASN A 61 8.60 -5.23 -21.86
C ASN A 61 8.61 -4.74 -23.31
N GLY A 62 8.18 -3.51 -23.55
CA GLY A 62 8.09 -2.91 -24.88
C GLY A 62 6.96 -3.40 -25.77
N LEU A 63 6.13 -4.37 -25.29
CA LEU A 63 5.02 -4.92 -26.09
C LEU A 63 3.78 -4.04 -26.07
N VAL A 64 3.50 -3.37 -24.95
CA VAL A 64 2.35 -2.46 -24.83
C VAL A 64 2.80 -1.08 -25.23
N LYS A 65 2.08 -0.51 -26.19
CA LYS A 65 2.23 0.87 -26.70
C LYS A 65 0.93 1.63 -26.44
N ASP A 66 0.85 2.86 -26.86
CA ASP A 66 -0.36 3.69 -26.80
C ASP A 66 -0.84 4.00 -25.37
N PHE A 67 0.09 4.20 -24.44
CA PHE A 67 -0.23 4.73 -23.12
C PHE A 67 -0.65 6.19 -23.21
N GLN A 68 -1.59 6.58 -22.33
CA GLN A 68 -1.89 7.99 -22.11
C GLN A 68 -0.89 8.58 -21.10
N PHE A 69 -0.15 9.59 -21.53
CA PHE A 69 0.81 10.29 -20.67
C PHE A 69 0.11 11.32 -19.77
N PRO A 70 0.64 11.58 -18.56
CA PRO A 70 1.86 11.01 -18.02
C PRO A 70 1.68 9.56 -17.55
N VAL A 71 2.80 8.83 -17.56
CA VAL A 71 2.87 7.47 -17.01
C VAL A 71 3.88 7.39 -15.88
N PHE A 72 3.68 6.39 -15.00
CA PHE A 72 4.64 6.07 -13.94
C PHE A 72 5.31 4.74 -14.23
N VAL A 73 6.63 4.75 -14.34
CA VAL A 73 7.47 3.56 -14.38
C VAL A 73 7.81 3.18 -12.96
N LYS A 74 7.40 1.98 -12.54
CA LYS A 74 7.53 1.50 -11.16
C LYS A 74 8.21 0.13 -11.13
N PRO A 75 9.05 -0.19 -10.13
CA PRO A 75 9.41 -1.58 -9.90
C PRO A 75 8.14 -2.42 -9.65
N GLU A 76 8.07 -3.63 -10.21
CA GLU A 76 6.94 -4.55 -9.98
C GLU A 76 6.78 -4.85 -8.48
N TRP A 77 7.87 -4.75 -7.74
CA TRP A 77 7.89 -4.75 -6.30
C TRP A 77 8.76 -3.61 -5.77
N GLY A 78 8.25 -2.86 -4.83
CA GLY A 78 8.94 -1.75 -4.16
C GLY A 78 8.08 -1.18 -3.04
N GLN A 79 8.69 -0.36 -2.18
CA GLN A 79 8.00 0.35 -1.10
C GLN A 79 8.48 1.79 -1.04
N ASN A 80 7.64 2.66 -0.48
CA ASN A 80 7.97 4.06 -0.21
C ASN A 80 8.42 4.82 -1.46
N ALA A 81 7.75 4.60 -2.59
CA ALA A 81 8.01 5.20 -3.89
C ALA A 81 9.44 4.99 -4.44
N TYR A 82 10.23 4.07 -3.88
CA TYR A 82 11.59 3.79 -4.36
C TYR A 82 11.57 3.33 -5.81
N GLY A 83 12.38 4.00 -6.66
CA GLY A 83 12.51 3.66 -8.07
C GLY A 83 11.29 4.01 -8.95
N ILE A 84 10.32 4.76 -8.42
CA ILE A 84 9.22 5.30 -9.24
C ILE A 84 9.73 6.51 -10.01
N ARG A 85 9.47 6.53 -11.32
CA ARG A 85 9.76 7.67 -12.20
C ARG A 85 8.52 8.02 -13.01
N ARG A 86 8.30 9.31 -13.21
CA ARG A 86 7.27 9.83 -14.11
C ARG A 86 7.87 10.06 -15.49
N ALA A 87 7.11 9.77 -16.52
CA ALA A 87 7.40 10.16 -17.90
C ALA A 87 6.17 10.89 -18.45
N ASP A 88 6.41 12.07 -19.02
CA ASP A 88 5.37 12.91 -19.62
C ASP A 88 5.28 12.71 -21.14
N SER A 89 6.19 11.93 -21.72
CA SER A 89 6.26 11.62 -23.14
C SER A 89 6.86 10.23 -23.41
N GLU A 90 6.67 9.74 -24.63
CA GLU A 90 7.29 8.47 -25.05
C GLU A 90 8.83 8.57 -25.07
N GLN A 91 9.38 9.74 -25.39
CA GLN A 91 10.82 9.95 -25.35
C GLN A 91 11.36 9.81 -23.93
N GLU A 92 10.75 10.47 -22.94
CA GLU A 92 11.15 10.35 -21.53
C GLU A 92 10.99 8.90 -21.03
N LEU A 93 9.95 8.20 -21.44
CA LEU A 93 9.77 6.79 -21.12
C LEU A 93 10.93 5.95 -21.67
N ASN A 94 11.38 6.20 -22.89
CA ASN A 94 12.51 5.50 -23.49
C ASN A 94 13.82 5.87 -22.78
N ASP A 95 14.02 7.12 -22.40
CA ASP A 95 15.19 7.53 -21.61
C ASP A 95 15.24 6.83 -20.25
N ILE A 96 14.10 6.71 -19.58
CA ILE A 96 13.99 5.93 -18.33
C ILE A 96 14.36 4.46 -18.57
N ARG A 97 13.88 3.85 -19.65
CA ARG A 97 14.21 2.47 -20.03
C ARG A 97 15.70 2.27 -20.25
N HIS A 98 16.34 3.19 -20.98
CA HIS A 98 17.79 3.15 -21.22
C HIS A 98 18.59 3.26 -19.91
N GLN A 99 18.25 4.24 -19.06
CA GLN A 99 18.92 4.46 -17.78
C GLN A 99 18.77 3.30 -16.79
N THR A 100 17.77 2.46 -16.98
CA THR A 100 17.43 1.38 -16.06
C THR A 100 17.49 0.01 -16.72
N ALA A 101 18.15 -0.12 -17.87
CA ALA A 101 18.28 -1.37 -18.63
C ALA A 101 18.92 -2.49 -17.82
N ASP A 102 19.89 -2.18 -16.96
CA ASP A 102 20.60 -3.14 -16.11
C ASP A 102 19.85 -3.51 -14.81
N SER A 103 18.61 -3.01 -14.65
CA SER A 103 17.84 -3.31 -13.45
C SER A 103 17.39 -4.77 -13.44
N ILE A 104 17.77 -5.50 -12.38
CA ILE A 104 17.32 -6.90 -12.17
C ILE A 104 15.83 -6.95 -11.80
N MET A 105 15.26 -5.85 -11.28
CA MET A 105 13.86 -5.81 -10.89
C MET A 105 12.98 -5.53 -12.10
N PRO A 106 12.05 -6.42 -12.43
CA PRO A 106 11.04 -6.16 -13.44
C PRO A 106 10.25 -4.88 -13.12
N ARG A 107 9.92 -4.12 -14.15
CA ARG A 107 9.16 -2.88 -14.01
C ARG A 107 7.80 -2.99 -14.67
N ILE A 108 6.94 -2.13 -14.22
CA ILE A 108 5.61 -1.90 -14.77
C ILE A 108 5.49 -0.44 -15.20
N ILE A 109 4.66 -0.21 -16.19
CA ILE A 109 4.21 1.11 -16.59
C ILE A 109 2.74 1.22 -16.19
N GLN A 110 2.37 2.31 -15.55
CA GLN A 110 1.00 2.61 -15.14
C GLN A 110 0.64 4.03 -15.58
N GLU A 111 -0.51 4.20 -16.22
CA GLU A 111 -1.06 5.53 -16.51
C GLU A 111 -1.35 6.30 -15.22
N ALA A 112 -1.24 7.61 -15.26
CA ALA A 112 -1.55 8.45 -14.11
C ALA A 112 -3.07 8.46 -13.85
N ALA A 113 -3.44 8.44 -12.57
CA ALA A 113 -4.77 8.81 -12.14
C ALA A 113 -4.91 10.33 -12.22
N THR A 114 -5.95 10.83 -12.88
CA THR A 114 -6.11 12.25 -13.22
C THR A 114 -6.82 13.06 -12.13
N GLU A 115 -7.39 12.40 -11.13
CA GLU A 115 -8.08 13.05 -10.04
C GLU A 115 -7.14 13.92 -9.20
N ALA A 116 -7.67 14.98 -8.61
CA ALA A 116 -6.88 16.05 -8.01
C ALA A 116 -6.18 15.67 -6.70
N ARG A 117 -6.78 14.77 -5.90
CA ARG A 117 -6.35 14.47 -4.52
C ARG A 117 -5.93 13.02 -4.37
N GLU A 118 -4.94 12.78 -3.53
CA GLU A 118 -4.45 11.44 -3.20
C GLU A 118 -4.85 11.05 -1.78
N PHE A 119 -5.40 9.85 -1.64
CA PHE A 119 -5.84 9.30 -0.36
C PHE A 119 -5.16 7.97 -0.08
N GLU A 120 -4.93 7.70 1.20
CA GLU A 120 -4.41 6.45 1.72
C GLU A 120 -5.41 5.83 2.69
N VAL A 121 -6.01 4.72 2.32
CA VAL A 121 -6.93 3.96 3.16
C VAL A 121 -6.20 2.77 3.76
N PHE A 122 -6.01 2.80 5.08
CA PHE A 122 -5.42 1.67 5.82
C PHE A 122 -6.51 0.92 6.57
N TYR A 123 -6.45 -0.40 6.55
CA TYR A 123 -7.38 -1.22 7.31
C TYR A 123 -6.79 -2.55 7.81
N ILE A 124 -7.41 -3.08 8.86
CA ILE A 124 -7.24 -4.43 9.36
C ILE A 124 -8.61 -5.09 9.38
N LEU A 125 -8.71 -6.29 8.80
CA LEU A 125 -9.92 -7.09 8.79
C LEU A 125 -10.29 -7.51 10.23
N SER A 126 -11.57 -7.51 10.55
CA SER A 126 -12.03 -7.99 11.85
C SER A 126 -11.85 -9.51 11.99
N ALA A 127 -11.29 -9.93 13.11
CA ALA A 127 -11.17 -11.35 13.45
C ALA A 127 -12.51 -12.00 13.86
N ALA A 128 -13.46 -11.19 14.31
CA ALA A 128 -14.77 -11.66 14.76
C ALA A 128 -15.81 -11.69 13.64
N ASP A 129 -15.68 -10.82 12.66
CA ASP A 129 -16.63 -10.66 11.55
C ASP A 129 -15.88 -10.22 10.30
N GLU A 130 -15.67 -11.15 9.38
CA GLU A 130 -14.95 -10.90 8.12
C GLU A 130 -15.64 -9.92 7.17
N THR A 131 -16.86 -9.53 7.47
CA THR A 131 -17.58 -8.49 6.72
C THR A 131 -17.23 -7.08 7.20
N LYS A 132 -16.51 -6.93 8.31
CA LYS A 132 -16.15 -5.67 8.95
C LYS A 132 -14.65 -5.46 9.01
N SER A 133 -14.24 -4.19 9.04
CA SER A 133 -12.89 -3.80 9.45
C SER A 133 -12.84 -3.65 10.98
N ALA A 134 -11.77 -4.11 11.60
CA ALA A 134 -11.47 -3.83 13.00
C ALA A 134 -10.75 -2.48 13.16
N VAL A 135 -10.02 -2.08 12.13
CA VAL A 135 -9.38 -0.77 12.00
C VAL A 135 -9.63 -0.29 10.58
N LEU A 136 -10.07 0.94 10.45
CA LEU A 136 -10.18 1.65 9.17
C LEU A 136 -9.73 3.09 9.39
N THR A 137 -8.76 3.56 8.62
CA THR A 137 -8.34 4.96 8.63
C THR A 137 -8.25 5.49 7.21
N VAL A 138 -8.72 6.72 7.03
CA VAL A 138 -8.66 7.46 5.77
C VAL A 138 -7.75 8.65 5.96
N ASN A 139 -6.73 8.77 5.12
CA ASN A 139 -5.75 9.84 5.18
C ASN A 139 -5.62 10.49 3.81
N GLU A 140 -5.36 11.78 3.78
CA GLU A 140 -4.99 12.50 2.57
C GLU A 140 -3.48 12.67 2.53
N ALA A 141 -2.87 12.38 1.38
CA ALA A 141 -1.48 12.70 1.10
C ALA A 141 -1.41 14.07 0.43
N LEU A 142 -0.79 15.02 1.08
CA LEU A 142 -0.64 16.39 0.65
C LEU A 142 0.80 16.64 0.21
N ASN A 143 0.99 17.41 -0.88
CA ASN A 143 2.30 17.75 -1.39
C ASN A 143 2.46 19.27 -1.50
N ILE A 144 3.53 19.82 -0.93
CA ILE A 144 3.75 21.27 -0.89
C ILE A 144 4.28 21.85 -2.21
N THR A 145 4.77 21.02 -3.13
CA THR A 145 5.35 21.49 -4.40
C THR A 145 4.32 21.97 -5.40
N LYS A 146 3.03 21.70 -5.18
CA LYS A 146 1.92 22.06 -6.09
C LYS A 146 2.13 21.57 -7.54
N THR A 147 2.93 20.54 -7.73
CA THR A 147 3.10 19.90 -9.03
C THR A 147 1.94 18.97 -9.31
N ASP A 148 1.53 18.91 -10.58
CA ASP A 148 0.58 17.90 -11.02
C ASP A 148 1.21 16.51 -10.86
N PHE A 149 0.46 15.56 -10.36
CA PHE A 149 0.88 14.17 -10.17
C PHE A 149 2.18 14.00 -9.35
N PRO A 150 2.25 14.51 -8.10
CA PRO A 150 3.42 14.35 -7.25
C PRO A 150 3.63 12.87 -6.89
N ILE A 151 4.90 12.46 -6.74
CA ILE A 151 5.22 11.14 -6.19
C ILE A 151 5.26 11.27 -4.66
N ASN A 152 4.13 11.00 -4.02
CA ASN A 152 4.01 11.07 -2.57
C ASN A 152 4.64 9.84 -1.91
N SER A 153 5.34 10.07 -0.80
CA SER A 153 6.05 9.02 -0.08
C SER A 153 6.43 9.49 1.33
N ILE A 154 6.55 8.54 2.24
CA ILE A 154 7.06 8.80 3.60
C ILE A 154 8.53 9.26 3.61
N ASN A 155 9.27 9.09 2.51
CA ASN A 155 10.65 9.54 2.33
C ASN A 155 10.73 10.85 1.53
N ASN A 156 9.63 11.35 1.00
CA ASN A 156 9.59 12.64 0.31
C ASN A 156 9.27 13.73 1.35
N SER A 157 10.23 14.61 1.62
CA SER A 157 10.09 15.72 2.57
C SER A 157 9.00 16.73 2.20
N ASN A 158 8.56 16.72 0.94
CA ASN A 158 7.46 17.57 0.46
C ASN A 158 6.08 16.92 0.67
N THR A 159 6.03 15.66 1.16
CA THR A 159 4.79 14.95 1.43
C THR A 159 4.48 14.96 2.92
N PHE A 160 3.25 15.29 3.27
CA PHE A 160 2.71 15.10 4.61
C PHE A 160 1.32 14.47 4.54
N TYR A 161 0.88 13.90 5.67
CA TYR A 161 -0.36 13.15 5.71
C TYR A 161 -1.30 13.75 6.75
N ARG A 162 -2.56 13.90 6.40
CA ARG A 162 -3.62 14.36 7.29
C ARG A 162 -4.67 13.27 7.44
N GLU A 163 -4.99 12.89 8.66
CA GLU A 163 -6.07 11.95 8.92
C GLU A 163 -7.43 12.62 8.77
N LEU A 164 -8.32 12.00 8.02
CA LEU A 164 -9.69 12.45 7.78
C LEU A 164 -10.74 11.56 8.45
N THR A 165 -10.34 10.46 9.07
CA THR A 165 -11.27 9.45 9.62
C THR A 165 -12.29 10.06 10.58
N ALA A 166 -11.87 10.97 11.47
CA ALA A 166 -12.75 11.60 12.45
C ALA A 166 -13.75 12.62 11.86
N SER A 167 -13.53 13.08 10.63
CA SER A 167 -14.44 13.99 9.93
C SER A 167 -15.53 13.25 9.13
N LEU A 168 -15.44 11.90 9.04
CA LEU A 168 -16.38 11.06 8.32
C LEU A 168 -17.40 10.45 9.30
N ASN A 169 -18.65 10.40 8.88
CA ASN A 169 -19.69 9.69 9.62
C ASN A 169 -19.66 8.18 9.36
N GLU A 170 -20.47 7.41 10.09
CA GLU A 170 -20.50 5.94 10.00
C GLU A 170 -20.94 5.44 8.60
N GLU A 171 -21.87 6.14 7.93
CA GLU A 171 -22.33 5.77 6.59
C GLU A 171 -21.21 5.96 5.56
N GLN A 172 -20.49 7.07 5.63
CA GLN A 172 -19.34 7.34 4.76
C GLN A 172 -18.22 6.34 4.97
N LEU A 173 -17.88 6.02 6.22
CA LEU A 173 -16.86 5.00 6.53
C LEU A 173 -17.31 3.61 6.06
N SER A 174 -18.59 3.27 6.20
CA SER A 174 -19.17 2.01 5.70
C SER A 174 -19.09 1.92 4.18
N ALA A 175 -19.38 3.01 3.46
CA ALA A 175 -19.27 3.08 2.00
C ALA A 175 -17.82 2.87 1.54
N ILE A 176 -16.86 3.58 2.14
CA ILE A 176 -15.44 3.41 1.84
C ILE A 176 -15.02 1.96 2.15
N TRP A 177 -15.45 1.39 3.27
CA TRP A 177 -15.14 -0.01 3.60
C TRP A 177 -15.70 -0.98 2.56
N ALA A 178 -16.93 -0.76 2.08
CA ALA A 178 -17.53 -1.57 1.02
C ALA A 178 -16.68 -1.57 -0.27
N HIS A 179 -16.11 -0.41 -0.63
CA HIS A 179 -15.19 -0.31 -1.77
C HIS A 179 -13.90 -1.10 -1.53
N MET A 180 -13.29 -0.98 -0.34
CA MET A 180 -12.05 -1.70 0.00
C MET A 180 -12.24 -3.23 -0.02
N ARG A 181 -13.38 -3.72 0.43
CA ARG A 181 -13.71 -5.14 0.38
C ARG A 181 -13.82 -5.71 -1.03
N ALA A 182 -14.17 -4.89 -2.01
CA ALA A 182 -14.30 -5.31 -3.40
C ALA A 182 -12.96 -5.74 -4.04
N PHE A 183 -11.81 -5.36 -3.47
CA PHE A 183 -10.48 -5.75 -3.96
C PHE A 183 -10.04 -7.16 -3.52
N GLY A 184 -10.64 -7.69 -2.48
CA GLY A 184 -10.28 -8.98 -1.92
C GLY A 184 -10.24 -8.99 -0.40
N ARG A 185 -10.08 -10.19 0.15
CA ARG A 185 -10.05 -10.40 1.59
C ARG A 185 -8.61 -10.30 2.13
N PHE A 186 -8.08 -9.08 2.23
CA PHE A 186 -6.76 -8.85 2.81
C PHE A 186 -6.86 -8.76 4.34
N GLY A 187 -6.01 -9.50 5.07
CA GLY A 187 -5.96 -9.43 6.53
C GLY A 187 -5.52 -8.06 7.04
N ILE A 188 -4.62 -7.42 6.32
CA ILE A 188 -4.16 -6.04 6.53
C ILE A 188 -3.79 -5.43 5.17
N SER A 189 -4.17 -4.18 4.94
CA SER A 189 -3.83 -3.49 3.69
C SER A 189 -3.72 -1.98 3.88
N ARG A 190 -2.98 -1.36 2.97
CA ARG A 190 -3.00 0.07 2.71
C ARG A 190 -3.19 0.29 1.22
N VAL A 191 -4.24 1.01 0.87
CA VAL A 191 -4.62 1.30 -0.50
C VAL A 191 -4.38 2.77 -0.78
N GLY A 192 -3.48 3.06 -1.72
CA GLY A 192 -3.31 4.39 -2.29
C GLY A 192 -4.24 4.58 -3.47
N LEU A 193 -4.97 5.66 -3.48
CA LEU A 193 -5.95 5.97 -4.54
C LEU A 193 -6.04 7.47 -4.80
N ARG A 194 -6.56 7.85 -5.95
CA ARG A 194 -6.86 9.25 -6.26
C ARG A 194 -8.36 9.43 -6.49
N SER A 195 -8.86 10.56 -6.01
CA SER A 195 -10.26 11.00 -6.14
C SER A 195 -10.28 12.53 -6.14
N ASP A 196 -11.30 13.15 -6.72
CA ASP A 196 -11.38 14.62 -6.77
C ASP A 196 -11.77 15.24 -5.43
N SER A 197 -12.47 14.48 -4.61
CA SER A 197 -12.89 14.91 -3.27
C SER A 197 -13.11 13.73 -2.34
N ILE A 198 -13.30 14.00 -1.06
CA ILE A 198 -13.71 12.97 -0.08
C ILE A 198 -15.11 12.43 -0.40
N ASP A 199 -16.02 13.26 -0.87
CA ASP A 199 -17.36 12.84 -1.25
C ASP A 199 -17.33 11.94 -2.50
N ALA A 200 -16.49 12.27 -3.48
CA ALA A 200 -16.24 11.42 -4.64
C ALA A 200 -15.68 10.06 -4.21
N LEU A 201 -14.70 10.03 -3.27
CA LEU A 201 -14.19 8.78 -2.71
C LEU A 201 -15.30 7.95 -2.04
N VAL A 202 -16.16 8.58 -1.24
CA VAL A 202 -17.31 7.92 -0.59
C VAL A 202 -18.27 7.33 -1.63
N ASN A 203 -18.51 8.03 -2.73
CA ASN A 203 -19.38 7.60 -3.82
C ASN A 203 -18.77 6.53 -4.74
N GLY A 204 -17.46 6.26 -4.59
CA GLY A 204 -16.76 5.26 -5.40
C GLY A 204 -16.18 5.83 -6.71
N ASP A 205 -16.02 7.14 -6.81
CA ASP A 205 -15.41 7.83 -7.95
C ASP A 205 -13.93 8.06 -7.66
N PHE A 206 -13.11 7.05 -7.94
CA PHE A 206 -11.68 7.06 -7.71
C PHE A 206 -10.94 6.04 -8.59
N HIS A 207 -9.63 6.19 -8.71
CA HIS A 207 -8.74 5.16 -9.24
C HIS A 207 -7.71 4.71 -8.22
N VAL A 208 -7.40 3.40 -8.24
CA VAL A 208 -6.42 2.80 -7.33
C VAL A 208 -5.02 2.93 -7.91
N ILE A 209 -4.11 3.56 -7.16
CA ILE A 209 -2.70 3.71 -7.53
C ILE A 209 -1.90 2.48 -7.14
N GLU A 210 -2.16 1.97 -5.92
CA GLU A 210 -1.37 0.89 -5.33
C GLU A 210 -2.13 0.20 -4.18
N ILE A 211 -1.95 -1.12 -4.05
CA ILE A 211 -2.38 -1.87 -2.86
C ILE A 211 -1.15 -2.47 -2.19
N ASN A 212 -0.88 -2.04 -0.97
CA ASN A 212 0.24 -2.49 -0.16
C ASN A 212 -0.18 -3.61 0.79
N LEU A 213 0.32 -4.84 0.57
CA LEU A 213 0.01 -6.04 1.36
C LEU A 213 1.17 -6.50 2.26
N PHE A 214 2.39 -5.99 2.06
CA PHE A 214 3.53 -6.35 2.88
C PHE A 214 3.86 -5.26 3.89
N VAL A 215 3.61 -5.56 5.17
CA VAL A 215 3.91 -4.68 6.30
C VAL A 215 3.43 -3.24 6.07
N PRO A 216 2.16 -3.05 5.64
CA PRO A 216 1.65 -1.69 5.47
C PRO A 216 1.65 -0.98 6.82
N MET A 217 2.23 0.23 6.84
CA MET A 217 2.22 1.07 8.04
C MET A 217 0.96 1.95 8.04
N PRO A 218 0.27 2.09 9.16
CA PRO A 218 -0.84 3.04 9.27
C PRO A 218 -0.31 4.48 9.16
N ILE A 219 -0.70 5.17 8.09
CA ILE A 219 -0.17 6.49 7.71
C ILE A 219 -0.67 7.59 8.64
N ASN A 220 -1.82 7.41 9.26
CA ASN A 220 -2.36 8.34 10.26
C ASN A 220 -1.41 8.60 11.45
N LEU A 221 -0.42 7.73 11.67
CA LEU A 221 0.62 7.96 12.67
C LEU A 221 1.64 9.05 12.27
N LEU A 222 1.64 9.44 11.00
CA LEU A 222 2.52 10.48 10.45
C LEU A 222 1.84 11.85 10.39
N ASP A 223 0.55 11.95 10.72
CA ASP A 223 -0.17 13.21 10.80
C ASP A 223 0.51 14.13 11.82
N PRO A 224 1.00 15.32 11.42
CA PRO A 224 1.71 16.25 12.32
C PRO A 224 0.82 16.77 13.45
N ASP A 225 -0.48 16.87 13.23
CA ASP A 225 -1.44 17.43 14.20
C ASP A 225 -1.77 16.43 15.33
N LYS A 226 -1.36 15.16 15.21
CA LYS A 226 -1.56 14.17 16.28
C LYS A 226 -0.62 14.36 17.45
N THR A 227 -1.22 14.42 18.64
CA THR A 227 -0.48 14.37 19.91
C THR A 227 0.18 13.01 20.12
N LEU A 228 1.19 12.96 20.98
CA LEU A 228 1.85 11.71 21.38
C LEU A 228 0.84 10.69 21.94
N LYS A 229 -0.10 11.14 22.78
CA LYS A 229 -1.15 10.28 23.36
C LYS A 229 -2.02 9.64 22.28
N GLN A 230 -2.45 10.41 21.30
CA GLN A 230 -3.24 9.89 20.16
C GLN A 230 -2.45 8.89 19.34
N ARG A 231 -1.16 9.15 19.07
CA ARG A 231 -0.29 8.20 18.34
C ARG A 231 -0.12 6.89 19.10
N VAL A 232 0.15 6.96 20.41
CA VAL A 232 0.28 5.75 21.24
C VAL A 232 -1.03 4.97 21.26
N SER A 233 -2.17 5.63 21.47
CA SER A 233 -3.49 5.00 21.45
C SER A 233 -3.76 4.29 20.10
N ALA A 234 -3.48 4.97 18.99
CA ALA A 234 -3.65 4.39 17.64
C ALA A 234 -2.73 3.18 17.41
N ILE A 235 -1.48 3.22 17.89
CA ILE A 235 -0.54 2.10 17.80
C ILE A 235 -1.07 0.90 18.59
N LEU A 236 -1.49 1.11 19.84
CA LEU A 236 -1.99 0.02 20.69
C LEU A 236 -3.26 -0.60 20.11
N ASN A 237 -4.19 0.22 19.64
CA ASN A 237 -5.42 -0.26 18.99
C ASN A 237 -5.10 -1.07 17.72
N THR A 238 -4.26 -0.53 16.84
CA THR A 238 -3.85 -1.20 15.60
C THR A 238 -3.19 -2.54 15.86
N THR A 239 -2.24 -2.58 16.79
CA THR A 239 -1.46 -3.80 17.08
C THR A 239 -2.26 -4.84 17.84
N TRP A 240 -3.24 -4.44 18.66
CA TRP A 240 -4.19 -5.34 19.27
C TRP A 240 -5.03 -6.08 18.21
N HIS A 241 -5.66 -5.35 17.30
CA HIS A 241 -6.46 -5.96 16.23
C HIS A 241 -5.62 -6.77 15.27
N LEU A 242 -4.38 -6.34 15.00
CA LEU A 242 -3.43 -7.10 14.20
C LEU A 242 -3.07 -8.44 14.85
N ALA A 243 -2.85 -8.47 16.17
CA ALA A 243 -2.61 -9.73 16.89
C ALA A 243 -3.84 -10.65 16.83
N GLN A 244 -5.05 -10.09 16.98
CA GLN A 244 -6.30 -10.86 16.89
C GLN A 244 -6.46 -11.50 15.50
N ILE A 245 -6.35 -10.75 14.41
CA ILE A 245 -6.49 -11.33 13.06
C ILE A 245 -5.37 -12.34 12.76
N THR A 246 -4.15 -12.12 13.26
CA THR A 246 -3.04 -13.08 13.14
C THR A 246 -3.37 -14.42 13.81
N ARG A 247 -4.05 -14.41 14.95
CA ARG A 247 -4.51 -15.62 15.64
C ARG A 247 -5.56 -16.39 14.83
N HIS A 248 -6.40 -15.68 14.07
CA HIS A 248 -7.52 -16.24 13.31
C HIS A 248 -7.15 -16.71 11.90
N ILE A 249 -5.88 -16.63 11.50
CA ILE A 249 -5.43 -17.23 10.24
C ILE A 249 -5.82 -18.72 10.22
N PRO A 250 -6.48 -19.23 9.16
CA PRO A 250 -6.86 -20.63 9.07
C PRO A 250 -5.68 -21.58 9.30
N LYS A 251 -5.91 -22.69 9.98
CA LYS A 251 -4.84 -23.67 10.29
C LYS A 251 -4.42 -24.46 9.06
N ASP A 252 -5.32 -24.62 8.12
CA ASP A 252 -5.16 -25.30 6.82
C ASP A 252 -4.60 -24.38 5.72
N GLN A 253 -4.42 -23.07 6.01
CA GLN A 253 -3.80 -22.17 5.06
C GLN A 253 -2.36 -22.61 4.75
N VAL A 254 -2.08 -22.82 3.47
CA VAL A 254 -0.72 -23.17 3.00
C VAL A 254 0.25 -22.06 3.34
N ALA A 255 1.23 -22.37 4.18
CA ALA A 255 2.25 -21.40 4.58
C ALA A 255 3.18 -21.03 3.42
N GLN A 256 3.45 -19.74 3.28
CA GLN A 256 4.38 -19.21 2.27
C GLN A 256 5.64 -18.63 2.92
N SER A 257 6.77 -18.81 2.27
CA SER A 257 8.06 -18.24 2.73
C SER A 257 8.16 -16.73 2.41
N VAL A 258 7.13 -15.96 2.78
CA VAL A 258 7.02 -14.54 2.44
C VAL A 258 8.21 -13.72 2.93
N PHE A 259 8.58 -13.84 4.20
CA PHE A 259 9.66 -13.07 4.80
C PHE A 259 11.01 -13.37 4.14
N PHE A 260 11.40 -14.64 4.05
CA PHE A 260 12.70 -15.04 3.54
C PHE A 260 12.88 -14.74 2.06
N LYS A 261 11.87 -15.05 1.24
CA LYS A 261 11.91 -14.75 -0.20
C LYS A 261 12.00 -13.24 -0.44
N LYS A 262 11.22 -12.45 0.28
CA LYS A 262 11.25 -11.01 0.17
C LYS A 262 12.57 -10.40 0.66
N TRP A 263 13.14 -10.91 1.75
CA TRP A 263 14.44 -10.48 2.24
C TRP A 263 15.52 -10.76 1.19
N TRP A 264 15.49 -11.93 0.56
CA TRP A 264 16.44 -12.31 -0.47
C TRP A 264 16.33 -11.41 -1.72
N VAL A 265 15.12 -11.13 -2.20
CA VAL A 265 14.87 -10.20 -3.32
C VAL A 265 15.36 -8.80 -2.97
N ALA A 266 15.02 -8.29 -1.77
CA ALA A 266 15.47 -6.97 -1.32
C ALA A 266 16.97 -6.85 -1.24
N ARG A 267 17.68 -7.92 -0.84
CA ARG A 267 19.14 -7.93 -0.79
C ARG A 267 19.76 -7.88 -2.20
N LYS A 268 19.20 -8.60 -3.16
CA LYS A 268 19.65 -8.54 -4.56
C LYS A 268 19.48 -7.12 -5.14
N VAL A 269 18.36 -6.47 -4.88
CA VAL A 269 18.09 -5.10 -5.36
C VAL A 269 19.05 -4.07 -4.74
N LYS A 270 19.40 -4.22 -3.46
CA LYS A 270 20.34 -3.31 -2.78
C LYS A 270 21.80 -3.48 -3.20
N MET A 271 22.17 -4.63 -3.78
CA MET A 271 23.53 -4.89 -4.25
C MET A 271 23.83 -4.24 -5.62
N LEU A 272 22.83 -3.64 -6.26
CA LEU A 272 23.03 -2.90 -7.49
C LEU A 272 23.47 -1.47 -7.18
N PRO A 273 24.41 -0.90 -7.96
CA PRO A 273 24.78 0.50 -7.83
C PRO A 273 23.52 1.36 -7.97
N GLN A 274 23.29 2.21 -6.99
CA GLN A 274 22.26 3.23 -7.07
C GLN A 274 22.75 4.26 -8.08
N THR A 275 22.19 4.28 -9.27
CA THR A 275 22.34 5.43 -10.18
C THR A 275 21.68 6.64 -9.52
N PRO A 276 22.38 7.78 -9.46
CA PRO A 276 21.94 9.00 -8.78
C PRO A 276 20.60 9.55 -9.32
#